data_1e0e5415604d311481f3f12b3606ed84
#
_entry.id   1e0e5415604d311481f3f12b3606ed84
#
_cell.length_a   1.000
_cell.length_b   1.000
_cell.length_c   1.000
_cell.angle_alpha   90.00
_cell.angle_beta   90.00
_cell.angle_gamma   90.00
#
_symmetry.space_group_name_H-M   'P 1'
#
loop_
_entity.id
_entity.type
_entity.pdbx_description
1 polymer ?
#
loop_
_entity_poly.entity_id
_entity_poly.type
_entity_poly.pdbx_seq_one_letter_code
_entity_poly.pdbx_strand_id
1 'polypeptide(L)'
;TCALPILLTSPVWIVSPFEEQLIYANSAARLLMQDLTFSQLRTGPYSVSSQKELPKYLSDLQNQHDIIEILTVQRKEEETALSCRLVLRELTETEPVIIFEGIEAPATLGLKASRSANYQRKKQGFYARFFLTNSAPMLLIDPSRDGQIVDANLAALNFYGYNHETMCQKHTWEINMLGRRVMPIMHEISHLPGGHKPLNFIHKLADGSTRHVQTYAGPIEIYGDKLMLCIVHDITEQKRLEEQLEHAAHHDAMTGLLNRRQFYHITEPGQMQHLAIAQDYSLLLIDTDRFKHINDLYGHSKGDEVLCALARTLESCARKGDLVFRWGGEEFVLLLPRTPLDTALSLAETIRVSVAKVSISSLPRFTVSIGVAHHEGNESIDELFKRVDDALYRAKNDGRNRVLAA
;
A
#
# COMPACT_ATOMS: atom_id res chain seq x y z
N THR A 1 -11.61 24.77 -2.82
CA THR A 1 -12.73 24.87 -1.87
C THR A 1 -13.27 23.46 -1.65
N CYS A 2 -12.78 22.79 -0.60
CA CYS A 2 -13.44 21.58 -0.11
C CYS A 2 -14.87 21.93 0.27
N ALA A 3 -15.85 21.30 -0.36
CA ALA A 3 -17.21 21.29 0.15
C ALA A 3 -17.12 20.63 1.54
N LEU A 4 -17.25 21.45 2.58
CA LEU A 4 -17.25 20.98 3.96
C LEU A 4 -18.36 19.94 4.12
N PRO A 5 -18.18 18.91 4.97
CA PRO A 5 -19.14 17.82 5.17
C PRO A 5 -20.40 18.27 5.93
N ILE A 6 -20.98 19.40 5.51
CA ILE A 6 -22.15 20.01 6.12
C ILE A 6 -23.42 19.16 5.91
N LEU A 7 -23.43 18.34 4.86
CA LEU A 7 -24.57 17.49 4.47
C LEU A 7 -24.43 16.02 4.91
N LEU A 8 -23.35 15.64 5.58
CA LEU A 8 -23.19 14.28 6.07
C LEU A 8 -24.13 14.05 7.27
N THR A 9 -24.90 12.99 7.21
CA THR A 9 -25.75 12.51 8.31
C THR A 9 -24.94 11.90 9.45
N SER A 10 -23.72 11.45 9.16
CA SER A 10 -22.76 10.95 10.14
C SER A 10 -22.12 12.11 10.93
N PRO A 11 -21.87 11.94 12.24
CA PRO A 11 -21.17 12.95 13.03
C PRO A 11 -19.70 13.06 12.59
N VAL A 12 -19.25 14.29 12.33
CA VAL A 12 -17.89 14.60 11.92
C VAL A 12 -17.30 15.69 12.80
N TRP A 13 -16.10 15.44 13.34
CA TRP A 13 -15.26 16.38 14.06
C TRP A 13 -13.95 16.58 13.33
N ILE A 14 -13.42 17.79 13.37
CA ILE A 14 -12.07 18.11 12.91
C ILE A 14 -11.30 18.69 14.08
N VAL A 15 -10.15 18.11 14.38
CA VAL A 15 -9.33 18.44 15.54
C VAL A 15 -7.92 18.82 15.08
N SER A 16 -7.36 19.89 15.66
CA SER A 16 -5.93 20.17 15.56
C SER A 16 -5.18 19.30 16.58
N PRO A 17 -4.29 18.39 16.14
CA PRO A 17 -3.53 17.55 17.06
C PRO A 17 -2.46 18.33 17.84
N PHE A 18 -2.05 19.52 17.35
CA PHE A 18 -1.01 20.35 17.99
C PHE A 18 -1.58 21.35 18.98
N GLU A 19 -2.75 21.92 18.66
CA GLU A 19 -3.44 22.87 19.55
C GLU A 19 -4.40 22.16 20.51
N GLU A 20 -4.58 20.84 20.35
CA GLU A 20 -5.54 20.02 21.10
C GLU A 20 -6.97 20.63 21.09
N GLN A 21 -7.35 21.25 19.95
CA GLN A 21 -8.58 22.01 19.81
C GLN A 21 -9.49 21.41 18.73
N LEU A 22 -10.79 21.50 19.02
CA LEU A 22 -11.83 21.21 18.04
C LEU A 22 -11.95 22.37 17.06
N ILE A 23 -11.62 22.14 15.78
CA ILE A 23 -11.72 23.15 14.72
C ILE A 23 -13.14 23.22 14.18
N TYR A 24 -13.79 22.06 14.01
CA TYR A 24 -15.10 21.96 13.37
C TYR A 24 -15.90 20.77 13.92
N ALA A 25 -17.22 20.91 13.98
CA ALA A 25 -18.19 19.85 14.20
C ALA A 25 -19.44 20.09 13.34
N ASN A 26 -19.89 19.06 12.58
CA ASN A 26 -21.12 19.16 11.81
C ASN A 26 -22.37 19.08 12.71
N SER A 27 -23.57 19.24 12.12
CA SER A 27 -24.84 19.23 12.85
C SER A 27 -25.08 17.92 13.60
N ALA A 28 -24.73 16.77 12.99
CA ALA A 28 -24.87 15.46 13.62
C ALA A 28 -23.94 15.29 14.82
N ALA A 29 -22.70 15.75 14.71
CA ALA A 29 -21.73 15.76 15.81
C ALA A 29 -22.19 16.66 16.96
N ARG A 30 -22.73 17.83 16.66
CA ARG A 30 -23.28 18.76 17.68
C ARG A 30 -24.48 18.20 18.40
N LEU A 31 -25.38 17.49 17.69
CA LEU A 31 -26.53 16.80 18.30
C LEU A 31 -26.12 15.70 19.26
N LEU A 32 -25.05 14.97 18.96
CA LEU A 32 -24.48 13.96 19.85
C LEU A 32 -23.99 14.55 21.16
N MET A 33 -23.46 15.76 21.13
CA MET A 33 -22.84 16.40 22.29
C MET A 33 -23.83 17.28 23.09
N GLN A 34 -25.12 17.20 22.81
CA GLN A 34 -26.26 17.95 23.42
C GLN A 34 -25.87 19.11 24.37
N ASP A 35 -26.44 20.28 24.15
CA ASP A 35 -26.35 21.47 25.02
C ASP A 35 -24.99 22.19 25.11
N LEU A 36 -23.94 21.73 24.38
CA LEU A 36 -22.71 22.48 24.26
C LEU A 36 -22.75 23.41 23.05
N THR A 37 -22.46 24.68 23.24
CA THR A 37 -22.27 25.63 22.15
C THR A 37 -20.99 25.28 21.38
N PHE A 38 -20.89 25.69 20.11
CA PHE A 38 -19.67 25.50 19.32
C PHE A 38 -18.44 26.07 20.02
N SER A 39 -18.58 27.17 20.74
CA SER A 39 -17.50 27.76 21.55
C SER A 39 -17.09 26.84 22.70
N GLN A 40 -18.02 26.21 23.38
CA GLN A 40 -17.73 25.27 24.47
C GLN A 40 -17.09 23.97 23.95
N LEU A 41 -17.50 23.51 22.77
CA LEU A 41 -16.85 22.37 22.08
C LEU A 41 -15.42 22.72 21.65
N ARG A 42 -15.18 23.96 21.26
CA ARG A 42 -13.87 24.43 20.81
C ARG A 42 -12.91 24.69 21.97
N THR A 43 -13.41 25.05 23.16
CA THR A 43 -12.62 25.40 24.36
C THR A 43 -12.71 24.34 25.46
N GLY A 44 -13.70 23.44 25.37
CA GLY A 44 -13.93 22.39 26.35
C GLY A 44 -12.99 21.20 26.13
N PRO A 45 -12.58 20.51 27.20
CA PRO A 45 -11.84 19.30 27.05
C PRO A 45 -12.74 18.26 26.36
N TYR A 46 -12.30 17.72 25.24
CA TYR A 46 -12.61 16.35 24.89
C TYR A 46 -12.37 15.50 26.12
N SER A 47 -13.06 14.40 26.27
CA SER A 47 -12.80 13.56 27.45
C SER A 47 -11.29 13.48 27.70
N VAL A 48 -10.87 13.57 28.94
CA VAL A 48 -9.44 13.59 29.32
C VAL A 48 -8.66 12.40 28.73
N SER A 49 -9.34 11.31 28.42
CA SER A 49 -8.80 10.16 27.71
C SER A 49 -8.47 10.45 26.24
N SER A 50 -9.34 11.15 25.50
CA SER A 50 -9.11 11.44 24.08
C SER A 50 -7.94 12.39 23.85
N GLN A 51 -7.74 13.38 24.72
CA GLN A 51 -6.60 14.31 24.62
C GLN A 51 -5.26 13.61 24.79
N LYS A 52 -5.17 12.63 25.68
CA LYS A 52 -3.93 11.85 25.91
C LYS A 52 -3.59 10.94 24.73
N GLU A 53 -4.54 10.64 23.88
CA GLU A 53 -4.37 9.74 22.74
C GLU A 53 -4.12 10.47 21.41
N LEU A 54 -4.36 11.77 21.31
CA LEU A 54 -4.12 12.55 20.10
C LEU A 54 -2.71 12.40 19.52
N PRO A 55 -1.63 12.46 20.34
CA PRO A 55 -0.27 12.24 19.82
C PRO A 55 -0.06 10.83 19.27
N LYS A 56 -0.72 9.82 19.86
CA LYS A 56 -0.67 8.44 19.38
C LYS A 56 -1.40 8.31 18.05
N TYR A 57 -2.61 8.88 17.92
CA TYR A 57 -3.34 8.90 16.66
C TYR A 57 -2.56 9.59 15.55
N LEU A 58 -1.90 10.71 15.85
CA LEU A 58 -1.05 11.39 14.87
C LEU A 58 0.08 10.48 14.36
N SER A 59 0.79 9.81 15.29
CA SER A 59 1.84 8.86 14.92
C SER A 59 1.33 7.68 14.11
N ASP A 60 0.19 7.12 14.50
CA ASP A 60 -0.40 5.97 13.81
C ASP A 60 -0.91 6.36 12.40
N LEU A 61 -1.51 7.54 12.25
CA LEU A 61 -2.02 8.09 10.98
C LEU A 61 -0.93 8.57 10.01
N GLN A 62 0.26 8.89 10.50
CA GLN A 62 1.42 9.17 9.65
C GLN A 62 1.93 7.92 8.94
N ASN A 63 1.70 6.76 9.54
CA ASN A 63 2.12 5.45 9.01
C ASN A 63 0.97 4.71 8.29
N GLN A 64 -0.28 5.17 8.44
CA GLN A 64 -1.48 4.54 7.89
C GLN A 64 -2.41 5.61 7.33
N HIS A 65 -3.17 5.28 6.27
CA HIS A 65 -4.08 6.26 5.65
C HIS A 65 -5.30 6.59 6.50
N ASP A 66 -5.77 5.65 7.30
CA ASP A 66 -6.88 5.81 8.24
C ASP A 66 -6.79 4.76 9.36
N ILE A 67 -7.44 5.05 10.47
CA ILE A 67 -7.64 4.13 11.58
C ILE A 67 -9.10 4.18 12.02
N ILE A 68 -9.60 3.08 12.57
CA ILE A 68 -10.93 3.04 13.19
C ILE A 68 -10.73 2.87 14.69
N GLU A 69 -11.35 3.77 15.45
CA GLU A 69 -11.30 3.79 16.91
C GLU A 69 -12.70 3.87 17.51
N ILE A 70 -12.86 3.32 18.71
CA ILE A 70 -14.08 3.48 19.49
C ILE A 70 -13.84 4.62 20.49
N LEU A 71 -14.49 5.74 20.22
CA LEU A 71 -14.41 6.91 21.08
C LEU A 71 -15.55 6.91 22.10
N THR A 72 -15.24 7.22 23.35
CA THR A 72 -16.25 7.45 24.37
C THR A 72 -16.53 8.93 24.49
N VAL A 73 -17.73 9.34 24.17
CA VAL A 73 -18.20 10.72 24.32
C VAL A 73 -18.96 10.80 25.64
N GLN A 74 -18.44 11.62 26.57
CA GLN A 74 -19.05 11.80 27.87
C GLN A 74 -20.13 12.87 27.81
N ARG A 75 -21.35 12.50 28.18
CA ARG A 75 -22.46 13.41 28.43
C ARG A 75 -22.66 13.52 29.92
N LYS A 76 -23.10 14.66 30.42
CA LYS A 76 -23.30 15.01 31.84
C LYS A 76 -23.31 13.86 32.88
N GLU A 77 -23.92 12.72 32.60
CA GLU A 77 -23.92 11.51 33.42
C GLU A 77 -23.90 10.20 32.60
N GLU A 78 -23.77 10.27 31.25
CA GLU A 78 -23.78 9.09 30.37
C GLU A 78 -22.54 9.08 29.45
N GLU A 79 -21.93 7.92 29.35
CA GLU A 79 -20.88 7.66 28.34
C GLU A 79 -21.52 7.01 27.11
N THR A 80 -21.22 7.54 25.94
CA THR A 80 -21.67 6.98 24.66
C THR A 80 -20.44 6.54 23.87
N ALA A 81 -20.33 5.27 23.58
CA ALA A 81 -19.31 4.76 22.70
C ALA A 81 -19.72 4.98 21.22
N LEU A 82 -18.79 5.48 20.42
CA LEU A 82 -18.98 5.75 19.01
C LEU A 82 -17.78 5.22 18.23
N SER A 83 -18.03 4.37 17.24
CA SER A 83 -16.99 4.01 16.29
C SER A 83 -16.70 5.17 15.36
N CYS A 84 -15.46 5.58 15.30
CA CYS A 84 -15.01 6.67 14.45
C CYS A 84 -13.89 6.21 13.52
N ARG A 85 -14.00 6.59 12.27
CA ARG A 85 -12.89 6.56 11.33
C ARG A 85 -12.10 7.85 11.52
N LEU A 86 -10.79 7.71 11.72
CA LEU A 86 -9.87 8.81 11.85
C LEU A 86 -9.01 8.90 10.59
N VAL A 87 -8.89 10.10 10.04
CA VAL A 87 -8.11 10.36 8.82
C VAL A 87 -7.27 11.61 9.03
N LEU A 88 -5.98 11.53 8.72
CA LEU A 88 -5.10 12.69 8.69
C LEU A 88 -5.29 13.45 7.37
N ARG A 89 -5.48 14.75 7.42
CA ARG A 89 -5.55 15.65 6.27
C ARG A 89 -4.80 16.94 6.56
N GLU A 90 -4.34 17.59 5.51
CA GLU A 90 -3.77 18.93 5.57
C GLU A 90 -4.85 19.94 5.18
N LEU A 91 -5.14 20.89 6.05
CA LEU A 91 -6.05 22.01 5.76
C LEU A 91 -5.33 23.12 5.00
N THR A 92 -4.04 23.29 5.28
CA THR A 92 -3.11 24.20 4.59
C THR A 92 -1.78 23.46 4.43
N GLU A 93 -0.84 23.99 3.64
CA GLU A 93 0.49 23.35 3.41
C GLU A 93 1.32 23.08 4.69
N THR A 94 0.85 23.53 5.86
CA THR A 94 1.61 23.48 7.12
C THR A 94 0.85 22.98 8.34
N GLU A 95 -0.47 22.72 8.24
CA GLU A 95 -1.28 22.37 9.42
C GLU A 95 -2.06 21.07 9.20
N PRO A 96 -1.54 19.92 9.64
CA PRO A 96 -2.28 18.68 9.63
C PRO A 96 -3.41 18.68 10.66
N VAL A 97 -4.54 18.10 10.28
CA VAL A 97 -5.72 17.93 11.13
C VAL A 97 -6.18 16.47 11.10
N ILE A 98 -6.75 16.02 12.23
CA ILE A 98 -7.39 14.71 12.30
C ILE A 98 -8.89 14.91 12.12
N ILE A 99 -9.45 14.23 11.11
CA ILE A 99 -10.89 14.17 10.88
C ILE A 99 -11.40 12.90 11.57
N PHE A 100 -12.32 13.06 12.48
CA PHE A 100 -13.07 11.98 13.12
C PHE A 100 -14.44 11.90 12.44
N GLU A 101 -14.72 10.81 11.77
CA GLU A 101 -16.01 10.52 11.15
C GLU A 101 -16.69 9.39 11.92
N GLY A 102 -17.78 9.68 12.60
CA GLY A 102 -18.61 8.65 13.24
C GLY A 102 -19.26 7.79 12.18
N ILE A 103 -19.10 6.48 12.31
CA ILE A 103 -19.61 5.52 11.32
C ILE A 103 -21.13 5.40 11.42
N GLU A 104 -21.76 5.81 12.55
CA GLU A 104 -23.21 5.99 12.68
C GLU A 104 -23.61 7.10 13.65
N ALA A 105 -24.64 7.86 13.28
CA ALA A 105 -25.36 8.69 14.22
C ALA A 105 -26.42 7.83 14.95
N PRO A 106 -26.49 7.85 16.28
CA PRO A 106 -27.60 7.21 16.97
C PRO A 106 -28.91 7.87 16.57
N ALA A 107 -29.77 7.13 15.86
CA ALA A 107 -31.10 7.56 15.57
C ALA A 107 -31.86 7.77 16.89
N THR A 108 -32.21 9.00 17.19
CA THR A 108 -33.13 9.43 18.25
C THR A 108 -32.75 9.09 19.70
N LEU A 109 -32.02 9.99 20.31
CA LEU A 109 -32.01 10.14 21.77
C LEU A 109 -33.11 11.12 22.19
N GLY A 110 -34.31 10.61 22.31
CA GLY A 110 -35.36 11.21 23.08
C GLY A 110 -36.08 10.11 23.81
N LEU A 111 -35.76 9.92 25.07
CA LEU A 111 -36.72 9.59 26.12
C LEU A 111 -36.01 9.28 27.43
N LYS A 112 -36.57 9.83 28.50
CA LYS A 112 -36.09 9.82 29.89
C LYS A 112 -35.93 8.39 30.44
N ALA A 113 -34.83 8.16 31.15
CA ALA A 113 -34.48 6.92 31.82
C ALA A 113 -35.48 6.51 32.90
N SER A 114 -35.94 5.28 32.85
CA SER A 114 -36.39 4.54 34.03
C SER A 114 -35.51 3.29 34.18
N ARG A 115 -34.85 3.33 35.26
CA ARG A 115 -33.81 2.53 35.91
C ARG A 115 -33.69 1.05 35.57
N SER A 116 -32.46 0.62 35.39
CA SER A 116 -31.84 -0.71 35.50
C SER A 116 -32.20 -1.77 34.45
N ALA A 117 -33.41 -2.32 34.40
CA ALA A 117 -33.75 -3.40 33.44
C ALA A 117 -34.01 -2.87 32.01
N ASN A 118 -34.53 -1.64 31.89
CA ASN A 118 -34.73 -0.97 30.59
C ASN A 118 -33.42 -0.48 29.97
N TYR A 119 -32.42 -0.16 30.81
CA TYR A 119 -31.10 0.24 30.35
C TYR A 119 -30.36 -0.93 29.69
N GLN A 120 -30.38 -2.08 30.31
CA GLN A 120 -29.80 -3.33 29.74
C GLN A 120 -30.48 -3.71 28.41
N ARG A 121 -31.82 -3.69 28.32
CA ARG A 121 -32.54 -3.94 27.06
C ARG A 121 -32.25 -2.90 25.95
N LYS A 122 -32.12 -1.63 26.33
CA LYS A 122 -31.77 -0.56 25.35
C LYS A 122 -30.32 -0.67 24.89
N LYS A 123 -29.40 -1.01 25.76
CA LYS A 123 -27.98 -1.26 25.42
C LYS A 123 -27.86 -2.46 24.48
N GLN A 124 -28.65 -3.51 24.74
CA GLN A 124 -28.74 -4.69 23.88
C GLN A 124 -29.29 -4.38 22.48
N GLY A 125 -30.34 -3.56 22.38
CA GLY A 125 -30.89 -3.12 21.10
C GLY A 125 -29.94 -2.22 20.30
N PHE A 126 -29.07 -1.47 20.99
CA PHE A 126 -28.06 -0.62 20.36
C PHE A 126 -26.95 -1.47 19.72
N TYR A 127 -26.36 -2.43 20.45
CA TYR A 127 -25.33 -3.30 19.92
C TYR A 127 -25.83 -4.14 18.72
N ALA A 128 -27.04 -4.71 18.85
CA ALA A 128 -27.64 -5.45 17.76
C ALA A 128 -27.84 -4.58 16.51
N ARG A 129 -28.36 -3.38 16.66
CA ARG A 129 -28.50 -2.45 15.53
C ARG A 129 -27.15 -2.05 14.95
N PHE A 130 -26.21 -1.62 15.79
CA PHE A 130 -24.87 -1.24 15.35
C PHE A 130 -24.21 -2.35 14.54
N PHE A 131 -24.23 -3.58 15.05
CA PHE A 131 -23.67 -4.75 14.37
C PHE A 131 -24.38 -5.06 13.05
N LEU A 132 -25.71 -5.13 13.07
CA LEU A 132 -26.49 -5.55 11.90
C LEU A 132 -26.54 -4.51 10.78
N THR A 133 -26.54 -3.22 11.10
CA THR A 133 -26.71 -2.14 10.11
C THR A 133 -25.39 -1.52 9.65
N ASN A 134 -24.27 -1.90 10.26
CA ASN A 134 -22.97 -1.36 9.87
C ASN A 134 -22.59 -1.83 8.47
N SER A 135 -22.08 -0.88 7.65
CA SER A 135 -21.59 -1.17 6.30
C SER A 135 -20.22 -1.84 6.27
N ALA A 136 -19.45 -1.77 7.37
CA ALA A 136 -18.21 -2.51 7.50
C ALA A 136 -18.47 -3.98 7.80
N PRO A 137 -17.79 -4.94 7.16
CA PRO A 137 -17.84 -6.34 7.51
C PRO A 137 -17.43 -6.59 8.97
N MET A 138 -18.31 -7.16 9.76
CA MET A 138 -18.09 -7.45 11.17
C MET A 138 -18.35 -8.91 11.49
N LEU A 139 -17.46 -9.50 12.27
CA LEU A 139 -17.57 -10.86 12.79
C LEU A 139 -17.56 -10.84 14.31
N LEU A 140 -18.42 -11.64 14.92
CA LEU A 140 -18.38 -11.94 16.34
C LEU A 140 -17.80 -13.34 16.51
N ILE A 141 -16.77 -13.45 17.31
CA ILE A 141 -15.93 -14.66 17.40
C ILE A 141 -15.90 -15.11 18.86
N ASP A 142 -16.03 -16.41 19.08
CA ASP A 142 -15.83 -17.03 20.38
C ASP A 142 -14.42 -17.63 20.49
N PRO A 143 -13.49 -16.98 21.20
CA PRO A 143 -12.13 -17.51 21.38
C PRO A 143 -12.08 -18.83 22.15
N SER A 144 -13.09 -19.11 23.00
CA SER A 144 -13.15 -20.33 23.81
C SER A 144 -13.57 -21.57 23.00
N ARG A 145 -14.18 -21.34 21.83
CA ARG A 145 -14.60 -22.38 20.88
C ARG A 145 -13.70 -22.46 19.65
N ASP A 146 -12.41 -22.55 19.86
CA ASP A 146 -11.41 -22.65 18.77
C ASP A 146 -11.54 -21.53 17.70
N GLY A 147 -11.98 -20.33 18.11
CA GLY A 147 -12.19 -19.20 17.22
C GLY A 147 -13.40 -19.33 16.30
N GLN A 148 -14.45 -20.00 16.75
CA GLN A 148 -15.70 -20.11 16.01
C GLN A 148 -16.33 -18.74 15.79
N ILE A 149 -16.76 -18.49 14.58
CA ILE A 149 -17.56 -17.32 14.24
C ILE A 149 -18.98 -17.58 14.72
N VAL A 150 -19.43 -16.82 15.72
CA VAL A 150 -20.75 -16.99 16.33
C VAL A 150 -21.80 -16.09 15.69
N ASP A 151 -21.36 -14.98 15.06
CA ASP A 151 -22.25 -14.10 14.31
C ASP A 151 -21.47 -13.31 13.25
N ALA A 152 -22.18 -12.85 12.21
CA ALA A 152 -21.66 -12.04 11.12
C ALA A 152 -22.73 -11.07 10.62
N ASN A 153 -22.39 -9.80 10.46
CA ASN A 153 -23.34 -8.83 9.93
C ASN A 153 -23.54 -9.00 8.40
N LEU A 154 -24.55 -8.33 7.86
CA LEU A 154 -24.88 -8.45 6.43
C LEU A 154 -23.69 -8.04 5.53
N ALA A 155 -22.92 -7.03 5.93
CA ALA A 155 -21.73 -6.60 5.19
C ALA A 155 -20.66 -7.70 5.14
N ALA A 156 -20.45 -8.43 6.26
CA ALA A 156 -19.53 -9.57 6.28
C ALA A 156 -20.04 -10.72 5.41
N LEU A 157 -21.33 -11.05 5.47
CA LEU A 157 -21.92 -12.10 4.61
C LEU A 157 -21.73 -11.78 3.13
N ASN A 158 -21.98 -10.54 2.73
CA ASN A 158 -21.78 -10.06 1.36
C ASN A 158 -20.30 -10.08 0.96
N PHE A 159 -19.42 -9.67 1.87
CA PHE A 159 -17.97 -9.64 1.62
C PHE A 159 -17.40 -11.06 1.42
N TYR A 160 -17.72 -11.99 2.33
CA TYR A 160 -17.20 -13.36 2.27
C TYR A 160 -17.96 -14.25 1.28
N GLY A 161 -19.18 -13.89 0.89
CA GLY A 161 -20.02 -14.67 -0.02
C GLY A 161 -20.66 -15.88 0.59
N TYR A 162 -20.66 -16.01 1.93
CA TYR A 162 -21.35 -17.08 2.65
C TYR A 162 -22.72 -16.62 3.12
N ASN A 163 -23.68 -17.56 3.23
CA ASN A 163 -24.89 -17.30 3.99
C ASN A 163 -24.59 -17.33 5.50
N HIS A 164 -25.49 -16.78 6.31
CA HIS A 164 -25.30 -16.63 7.75
C HIS A 164 -25.05 -17.99 8.46
N GLU A 165 -25.83 -18.99 8.13
CA GLU A 165 -25.71 -20.33 8.75
C GLU A 165 -24.33 -20.94 8.48
N THR A 166 -23.87 -20.92 7.22
CA THR A 166 -22.55 -21.42 6.83
C THR A 166 -21.44 -20.62 7.49
N MET A 167 -21.58 -19.29 7.58
CA MET A 167 -20.57 -18.44 8.20
C MET A 167 -20.42 -18.72 9.69
N CYS A 168 -21.51 -18.93 10.40
CA CYS A 168 -21.50 -19.25 11.84
C CYS A 168 -21.02 -20.68 12.17
N GLN A 169 -20.91 -21.55 11.16
CA GLN A 169 -20.27 -22.85 11.31
C GLN A 169 -18.77 -22.83 11.13
N LYS A 170 -18.23 -21.74 10.63
CA LYS A 170 -16.79 -21.59 10.35
C LYS A 170 -16.02 -21.09 11.56
N HIS A 171 -14.74 -21.41 11.53
CA HIS A 171 -13.74 -20.86 12.44
C HIS A 171 -12.89 -19.82 11.71
N THR A 172 -12.35 -18.87 12.42
CA THR A 172 -11.50 -17.80 11.85
C THR A 172 -10.32 -18.32 11.05
N TRP A 173 -9.74 -19.44 11.44
CA TRP A 173 -8.63 -20.09 10.75
C TRP A 173 -9.03 -20.74 9.42
N GLU A 174 -10.31 -21.00 9.15
CA GLU A 174 -10.78 -21.54 7.88
C GLU A 174 -10.87 -20.45 6.78
N ILE A 175 -11.12 -19.22 7.18
CA ILE A 175 -11.18 -18.07 6.27
C ILE A 175 -9.83 -17.34 6.16
N ASN A 176 -8.90 -17.57 7.08
CA ASN A 176 -7.57 -16.93 7.09
C ASN A 176 -6.53 -17.86 6.44
N MET A 177 -5.76 -17.35 5.49
CA MET A 177 -4.74 -18.11 4.77
C MET A 177 -3.58 -18.59 5.67
N LEU A 178 -3.41 -18.02 6.87
CA LEU A 178 -2.49 -18.56 7.88
C LEU A 178 -2.98 -19.89 8.48
N GLY A 179 -4.26 -20.23 8.28
CA GLY A 179 -4.87 -21.39 8.90
C GLY A 179 -4.76 -21.30 10.43
N ARG A 180 -4.53 -22.43 11.09
CA ARG A 180 -4.44 -22.49 12.56
C ARG A 180 -3.34 -21.63 13.18
N ARG A 181 -2.39 -21.10 12.40
CA ARG A 181 -1.36 -20.16 12.91
C ARG A 181 -1.94 -18.81 13.36
N VAL A 182 -3.19 -18.50 13.00
CA VAL A 182 -3.87 -17.29 13.49
C VAL A 182 -4.31 -17.43 14.95
N MET A 183 -4.46 -18.64 15.47
CA MET A 183 -5.01 -18.91 16.81
C MET A 183 -4.19 -18.30 17.96
N PRO A 184 -2.85 -18.39 18.00
CA PRO A 184 -2.05 -17.69 19.02
C PRO A 184 -2.24 -16.18 19.01
N ILE A 185 -2.32 -15.57 17.81
CA ILE A 185 -2.55 -14.13 17.63
C ILE A 185 -3.92 -13.75 18.19
N MET A 186 -4.94 -14.51 17.86
CA MET A 186 -6.30 -14.30 18.34
C MET A 186 -6.39 -14.43 19.87
N HIS A 187 -5.70 -15.42 20.45
CA HIS A 187 -5.64 -15.60 21.89
C HIS A 187 -5.00 -14.38 22.59
N GLU A 188 -3.93 -13.85 22.05
CA GLU A 188 -3.28 -12.63 22.56
C GLU A 188 -4.25 -11.44 22.52
N ILE A 189 -4.92 -11.20 21.37
CA ILE A 189 -5.88 -10.10 21.20
C ILE A 189 -7.04 -10.21 22.19
N SER A 190 -7.55 -11.40 22.44
CA SER A 190 -8.71 -11.63 23.33
C SER A 190 -8.45 -11.21 24.78
N HIS A 191 -7.18 -11.02 25.16
CA HIS A 191 -6.77 -10.63 26.51
C HIS A 191 -6.27 -9.18 26.61
N LEU A 192 -6.21 -8.44 25.49
CA LEU A 192 -5.74 -7.06 25.47
C LEU A 192 -6.91 -6.08 25.67
N PRO A 193 -6.97 -5.36 26.81
CA PRO A 193 -7.95 -4.30 27.02
C PRO A 193 -7.80 -3.21 25.94
N GLY A 194 -8.90 -2.85 25.28
CA GLY A 194 -8.92 -1.80 24.28
C GLY A 194 -8.56 -2.23 22.86
N GLY A 195 -8.36 -3.53 22.61
CA GLY A 195 -8.09 -4.08 21.30
C GLY A 195 -6.61 -4.07 20.90
N HIS A 196 -6.32 -4.56 19.72
CA HIS A 196 -4.97 -4.66 19.16
C HIS A 196 -4.77 -3.64 18.03
N LYS A 197 -3.52 -3.29 17.74
CA LYS A 197 -3.16 -2.59 16.49
C LYS A 197 -3.71 -3.38 15.31
N PRO A 198 -4.15 -2.71 14.23
CA PRO A 198 -4.68 -3.40 13.06
C PRO A 198 -3.65 -4.40 12.50
N LEU A 199 -4.14 -5.59 12.17
CA LEU A 199 -3.33 -6.66 11.60
C LEU A 199 -3.75 -6.95 10.18
N ASN A 200 -2.77 -7.15 9.30
CA ASN A 200 -3.00 -7.48 7.91
C ASN A 200 -2.97 -8.99 7.71
N PHE A 201 -4.01 -9.50 7.02
CA PHE A 201 -4.14 -10.92 6.67
C PHE A 201 -4.55 -11.06 5.20
N ILE A 202 -4.50 -12.31 4.73
CA ILE A 202 -5.15 -12.71 3.48
C ILE A 202 -6.30 -13.63 3.86
N HIS A 203 -7.53 -13.24 3.51
CA HIS A 203 -8.72 -14.04 3.75
C HIS A 203 -9.19 -14.68 2.44
N LYS A 204 -9.73 -15.90 2.58
CA LYS A 204 -10.33 -16.68 1.51
C LYS A 204 -11.85 -16.49 1.54
N LEU A 205 -12.44 -16.22 0.38
CA LEU A 205 -13.86 -16.04 0.17
C LEU A 205 -14.54 -17.37 -0.23
N ALA A 206 -15.87 -17.37 -0.28
CA ALA A 206 -16.66 -18.56 -0.64
C ALA A 206 -16.41 -19.05 -2.06
N ASP A 207 -16.11 -18.15 -2.99
CA ASP A 207 -15.78 -18.48 -4.39
C ASP A 207 -14.35 -19.00 -4.57
N GLY A 208 -13.58 -19.09 -3.50
CA GLY A 208 -12.18 -19.51 -3.50
C GLY A 208 -11.16 -18.37 -3.77
N SER A 209 -11.63 -17.19 -4.14
CA SER A 209 -10.75 -16.02 -4.30
C SER A 209 -10.19 -15.56 -2.96
N THR A 210 -9.14 -14.76 -2.99
CA THR A 210 -8.51 -14.20 -1.80
C THR A 210 -8.59 -12.68 -1.79
N ARG A 211 -8.62 -12.10 -0.58
CA ARG A 211 -8.58 -10.66 -0.36
C ARG A 211 -7.52 -10.32 0.67
N HIS A 212 -6.78 -9.26 0.44
CA HIS A 212 -5.97 -8.63 1.48
C HIS A 212 -6.89 -7.85 2.41
N VAL A 213 -6.84 -8.17 3.69
CA VAL A 213 -7.70 -7.52 4.68
C VAL A 213 -6.88 -6.97 5.82
N GLN A 214 -7.34 -5.86 6.36
CA GLN A 214 -6.88 -5.31 7.61
C GLN A 214 -7.97 -5.54 8.65
N THR A 215 -7.63 -6.17 9.77
CA THR A 215 -8.59 -6.53 10.82
C THR A 215 -8.34 -5.70 12.08
N TYR A 216 -9.41 -5.22 12.64
CA TYR A 216 -9.47 -4.52 13.92
C TYR A 216 -10.26 -5.40 14.87
N ALA A 217 -9.59 -5.97 15.86
CA ALA A 217 -10.22 -6.94 16.75
C ALA A 217 -9.99 -6.57 18.22
N GLY A 218 -10.99 -6.81 19.04
CA GLY A 218 -10.91 -6.58 20.49
C GLY A 218 -11.94 -7.36 21.26
N PRO A 219 -11.71 -7.60 22.56
CA PRO A 219 -12.64 -8.30 23.43
C PRO A 219 -13.91 -7.47 23.64
N ILE A 220 -15.04 -8.16 23.62
CA ILE A 220 -16.36 -7.61 23.94
C ILE A 220 -17.10 -8.58 24.85
N GLU A 221 -17.88 -8.06 25.78
CA GLU A 221 -18.74 -8.87 26.64
C GLU A 221 -20.21 -8.68 26.23
N ILE A 222 -20.87 -9.75 25.81
CA ILE A 222 -22.28 -9.77 25.42
C ILE A 222 -22.98 -10.81 26.22
N TYR A 223 -23.99 -10.44 27.01
CA TYR A 223 -24.78 -11.35 27.89
C TYR A 223 -23.94 -12.15 28.89
N GLY A 224 -22.76 -11.68 29.26
CA GLY A 224 -21.85 -12.40 30.15
C GLY A 224 -20.85 -13.31 29.40
N ASP A 225 -21.04 -13.51 28.09
CA ASP A 225 -20.11 -14.24 27.25
C ASP A 225 -18.96 -13.32 26.82
N LYS A 226 -17.73 -13.81 26.98
CA LYS A 226 -16.51 -13.11 26.52
C LYS A 226 -16.25 -13.48 25.07
N LEU A 227 -16.57 -12.57 24.18
CA LEU A 227 -16.43 -12.71 22.75
C LEU A 227 -15.36 -11.75 22.21
N MET A 228 -15.04 -11.84 20.94
CA MET A 228 -14.17 -10.92 20.23
C MET A 228 -14.95 -10.33 19.05
N LEU A 229 -15.04 -9.01 18.99
CA LEU A 229 -15.54 -8.30 17.81
C LEU A 229 -14.38 -8.07 16.86
N CYS A 230 -14.54 -8.47 15.61
CA CYS A 230 -13.57 -8.26 14.54
C CYS A 230 -14.23 -7.44 13.42
N ILE A 231 -13.67 -6.29 13.12
CA ILE A 231 -14.03 -5.48 11.94
C ILE A 231 -13.01 -5.79 10.86
N VAL A 232 -13.48 -6.03 9.65
CA VAL A 232 -12.65 -6.41 8.50
C VAL A 232 -12.70 -5.29 7.46
N HIS A 233 -11.54 -4.79 7.08
CA HIS A 233 -11.40 -3.80 6.04
C HIS A 233 -10.70 -4.44 4.82
N ASP A 234 -11.34 -4.37 3.65
CA ASP A 234 -10.72 -4.84 2.40
C ASP A 234 -9.70 -3.82 1.91
N ILE A 235 -8.43 -4.22 1.92
CA ILE A 235 -7.30 -3.39 1.44
C ILE A 235 -6.72 -3.94 0.12
N THR A 236 -7.44 -4.84 -0.56
CA THR A 236 -6.93 -5.51 -1.78
C THR A 236 -6.60 -4.50 -2.87
N GLU A 237 -7.52 -3.57 -3.14
CA GLU A 237 -7.29 -2.55 -4.16
C GLU A 237 -6.17 -1.58 -3.74
N GLN A 238 -6.09 -1.22 -2.47
CA GLN A 238 -5.00 -0.41 -1.95
C GLN A 238 -3.66 -1.11 -2.17
N LYS A 239 -3.54 -2.38 -1.80
CA LYS A 239 -2.32 -3.18 -2.02
C LYS A 239 -1.96 -3.29 -3.49
N ARG A 240 -2.94 -3.54 -4.36
CA ARG A 240 -2.73 -3.59 -5.79
C ARG A 240 -2.20 -2.26 -6.35
N LEU A 241 -2.75 -1.15 -5.89
CA LEU A 241 -2.29 0.18 -6.28
C LEU A 241 -0.89 0.50 -5.75
N GLU A 242 -0.58 0.11 -4.49
CA GLU A 242 0.76 0.22 -3.93
C GLU A 242 1.78 -0.55 -4.77
N GLU A 243 1.50 -1.81 -5.11
CA GLU A 243 2.35 -2.64 -5.96
C GLU A 243 2.52 -2.06 -7.37
N GLN A 244 1.45 -1.52 -7.95
CA GLN A 244 1.51 -0.85 -9.25
C GLN A 244 2.36 0.43 -9.20
N LEU A 245 2.22 1.23 -8.14
CA LEU A 245 3.02 2.43 -7.93
C LEU A 245 4.50 2.07 -7.72
N GLU A 246 4.79 1.05 -6.92
CA GLU A 246 6.14 0.54 -6.71
C GLU A 246 6.74 0.03 -8.01
N HIS A 247 5.99 -0.77 -8.76
CA HIS A 247 6.43 -1.25 -10.07
C HIS A 247 6.69 -0.09 -11.03
N ALA A 248 5.78 0.90 -11.13
CA ALA A 248 5.95 2.07 -11.98
C ALA A 248 7.12 2.98 -11.53
N ALA A 249 7.42 3.00 -10.22
CA ALA A 249 8.57 3.74 -9.70
C ALA A 249 9.92 3.12 -10.10
N HIS A 250 9.98 1.81 -10.31
CA HIS A 250 11.21 1.05 -10.54
C HIS A 250 11.37 0.54 -11.97
N HIS A 251 10.30 0.44 -12.74
CA HIS A 251 10.30 -0.13 -14.08
C HIS A 251 9.94 0.90 -15.17
N ASP A 252 10.40 0.66 -16.39
CA ASP A 252 9.97 1.38 -17.58
C ASP A 252 8.65 0.80 -18.10
N ALA A 253 7.65 1.63 -18.27
CA ALA A 253 6.29 1.21 -18.60
C ALA A 253 6.16 0.54 -19.99
N MET A 254 7.07 0.85 -20.94
CA MET A 254 7.04 0.31 -22.29
C MET A 254 7.72 -1.05 -22.37
N THR A 255 8.91 -1.17 -21.78
CA THR A 255 9.76 -2.35 -21.94
C THR A 255 9.65 -3.35 -20.79
N GLY A 256 9.14 -2.93 -19.63
CA GLY A 256 9.10 -3.71 -18.40
C GLY A 256 10.44 -3.81 -17.66
N LEU A 257 11.54 -3.35 -18.26
CA LEU A 257 12.86 -3.35 -17.65
C LEU A 257 12.94 -2.39 -16.47
N LEU A 258 13.98 -2.52 -15.66
CA LEU A 258 14.27 -1.52 -14.63
C LEU A 258 14.51 -0.15 -15.28
N ASN A 259 14.05 0.92 -14.66
CA ASN A 259 14.22 2.26 -15.17
C ASN A 259 15.53 2.90 -14.67
N ARG A 260 15.87 4.07 -15.23
CA ARG A 260 17.06 4.85 -14.84
C ARG A 260 17.06 5.23 -13.36
N ARG A 261 15.89 5.51 -12.77
CA ARG A 261 15.79 5.86 -11.35
C ARG A 261 16.22 4.68 -10.47
N GLN A 262 15.80 3.49 -10.83
CA GLN A 262 16.18 2.26 -10.12
C GLN A 262 17.67 1.97 -10.22
N PHE A 263 18.32 2.29 -11.34
CA PHE A 263 19.77 2.19 -11.46
C PHE A 263 20.49 3.03 -10.38
N TYR A 264 20.14 4.32 -10.27
CA TYR A 264 20.77 5.17 -9.26
C TYR A 264 20.46 4.70 -7.83
N HIS A 265 19.25 4.25 -7.57
CA HIS A 265 18.89 3.70 -6.25
C HIS A 265 19.74 2.46 -5.89
N ILE A 266 19.92 1.53 -6.83
CA ILE A 266 20.74 0.33 -6.64
C ILE A 266 22.23 0.68 -6.49
N THR A 267 22.71 1.69 -7.20
CA THR A 267 24.14 2.09 -7.21
C THR A 267 24.50 3.05 -6.09
N GLU A 268 23.57 3.44 -5.22
CA GLU A 268 23.88 4.15 -3.98
C GLU A 268 24.85 3.32 -3.10
N PRO A 269 25.89 3.94 -2.49
CA PRO A 269 26.94 3.21 -1.77
C PRO A 269 26.46 2.21 -0.71
N GLY A 270 25.36 2.49 -0.02
CA GLY A 270 24.75 1.59 0.96
C GLY A 270 24.04 0.38 0.34
N GLN A 271 23.40 0.57 -0.80
CA GLN A 271 22.63 -0.47 -1.49
C GLN A 271 23.53 -1.47 -2.24
N MET A 272 24.61 -0.99 -2.86
CA MET A 272 25.57 -1.85 -3.56
C MET A 272 26.20 -2.90 -2.65
N GLN A 273 26.45 -2.56 -1.38
CA GLN A 273 26.98 -3.51 -0.39
C GLN A 273 25.99 -4.64 -0.09
N HIS A 274 24.69 -4.33 0.03
CA HIS A 274 23.65 -5.33 0.27
C HIS A 274 23.47 -6.30 -0.90
N LEU A 275 23.70 -5.84 -2.13
CA LEU A 275 23.56 -6.64 -3.35
C LEU A 275 24.84 -7.40 -3.73
N ALA A 276 25.89 -7.35 -2.89
CA ALA A 276 27.21 -7.94 -3.16
C ALA A 276 27.83 -7.48 -4.52
N ILE A 277 27.51 -6.24 -4.94
CA ILE A 277 28.01 -5.60 -6.18
C ILE A 277 29.25 -4.74 -5.89
N ALA A 278 29.63 -4.57 -4.64
CA ALA A 278 30.38 -3.45 -4.10
C ALA A 278 31.74 -3.13 -4.76
N GLN A 279 32.44 -4.05 -5.41
CA GLN A 279 33.79 -3.78 -5.97
C GLN A 279 34.17 -4.53 -7.26
N ASP A 280 33.33 -5.47 -7.72
CA ASP A 280 33.65 -6.30 -8.90
C ASP A 280 32.41 -6.37 -9.80
N TYR A 281 32.30 -5.46 -10.74
CA TYR A 281 31.21 -5.45 -11.71
C TYR A 281 31.62 -4.77 -13.01
N SER A 282 30.91 -5.12 -14.08
CA SER A 282 31.03 -4.46 -15.37
C SER A 282 29.76 -3.77 -15.75
N LEU A 283 29.85 -2.73 -16.55
CA LEU A 283 28.76 -1.93 -17.08
C LEU A 283 28.77 -1.96 -18.61
N LEU A 284 27.62 -2.20 -19.21
CA LEU A 284 27.38 -2.05 -20.63
C LEU A 284 26.40 -0.91 -20.86
N LEU A 285 26.72 -0.02 -21.79
CA LEU A 285 25.80 0.96 -22.33
C LEU A 285 25.53 0.60 -23.79
N ILE A 286 24.27 0.45 -24.14
CA ILE A 286 23.79 -0.06 -25.42
C ILE A 286 22.85 0.96 -26.03
N ASP A 287 23.04 1.24 -27.32
CA ASP A 287 22.20 2.18 -28.07
C ASP A 287 21.77 1.57 -29.40
N THR A 288 20.52 1.79 -29.76
CA THR A 288 19.95 1.28 -31.00
C THR A 288 20.42 2.12 -32.19
N ASP A 289 21.18 1.51 -33.08
CA ASP A 289 21.75 2.19 -34.23
C ASP A 289 20.67 2.78 -35.17
N ARG A 290 20.78 4.09 -35.42
CA ARG A 290 19.87 4.82 -36.32
C ARG A 290 18.40 4.76 -35.93
N PHE A 291 18.08 4.67 -34.64
CA PHE A 291 16.71 4.54 -34.16
C PHE A 291 15.79 5.66 -34.66
N LYS A 292 16.29 6.91 -34.68
CA LYS A 292 15.53 8.03 -35.25
C LYS A 292 15.10 7.77 -36.70
N HIS A 293 15.96 7.17 -37.52
CA HIS A 293 15.65 6.84 -38.91
C HIS A 293 14.54 5.78 -39.01
N ILE A 294 14.51 4.82 -38.07
CA ILE A 294 13.42 3.84 -37.98
C ILE A 294 12.11 4.56 -37.67
N ASN A 295 12.11 5.46 -36.68
CA ASN A 295 10.92 6.25 -36.36
C ASN A 295 10.43 7.13 -37.53
N ASP A 296 11.36 7.80 -38.19
CA ASP A 296 11.04 8.70 -39.29
C ASP A 296 10.43 7.97 -40.51
N LEU A 297 10.85 6.71 -40.79
CA LEU A 297 10.37 5.93 -41.92
C LEU A 297 9.15 5.07 -41.61
N TYR A 298 9.07 4.48 -40.41
CA TYR A 298 8.08 3.46 -40.08
C TYR A 298 7.10 3.88 -38.97
N GLY A 299 7.32 5.09 -38.39
CA GLY A 299 6.50 5.64 -37.31
C GLY A 299 6.91 5.16 -35.93
N HIS A 300 6.52 5.93 -34.91
CA HIS A 300 6.88 5.67 -33.52
C HIS A 300 6.42 4.31 -32.99
N SER A 301 5.23 3.83 -33.40
CA SER A 301 4.76 2.49 -32.98
C SER A 301 5.71 1.36 -33.40
N LYS A 302 6.36 1.50 -34.56
CA LYS A 302 7.37 0.54 -35.01
C LYS A 302 8.70 0.70 -34.25
N GLY A 303 9.07 1.92 -33.90
CA GLY A 303 10.17 2.16 -32.96
C GLY A 303 9.94 1.52 -31.59
N ASP A 304 8.72 1.62 -31.06
CA ASP A 304 8.35 0.98 -29.81
C ASP A 304 8.47 -0.55 -29.88
N GLU A 305 8.05 -1.17 -31.01
CA GLU A 305 8.24 -2.62 -31.25
C GLU A 305 9.74 -3.00 -31.26
N VAL A 306 10.62 -2.16 -31.81
CA VAL A 306 12.08 -2.36 -31.80
C VAL A 306 12.61 -2.32 -30.38
N LEU A 307 12.25 -1.30 -29.59
CA LEU A 307 12.68 -1.19 -28.19
C LEU A 307 12.21 -2.35 -27.32
N CYS A 308 10.96 -2.79 -27.49
CA CYS A 308 10.43 -3.97 -26.79
C CYS A 308 11.13 -5.27 -27.23
N ALA A 309 11.49 -5.41 -28.51
CA ALA A 309 12.22 -6.56 -29.01
C ALA A 309 13.68 -6.57 -28.51
N LEU A 310 14.31 -5.40 -28.46
CA LEU A 310 15.65 -5.22 -27.86
C LEU A 310 15.60 -5.60 -26.37
N ALA A 311 14.68 -5.07 -25.61
CA ALA A 311 14.53 -5.37 -24.19
C ALA A 311 14.44 -6.88 -23.91
N ARG A 312 13.56 -7.58 -24.62
CA ARG A 312 13.42 -9.06 -24.53
C ARG A 312 14.72 -9.78 -24.89
N THR A 313 15.45 -9.28 -25.88
CA THR A 313 16.74 -9.88 -26.28
C THR A 313 17.79 -9.69 -25.19
N LEU A 314 17.85 -8.51 -24.59
CA LEU A 314 18.75 -8.21 -23.46
C LEU A 314 18.47 -9.13 -22.26
N GLU A 315 17.19 -9.25 -21.86
CA GLU A 315 16.79 -10.16 -20.76
C GLU A 315 17.14 -11.62 -21.07
N SER A 316 16.95 -12.07 -22.32
CA SER A 316 17.26 -13.45 -22.71
C SER A 316 18.77 -13.77 -22.70
N CYS A 317 19.62 -12.75 -22.91
CA CYS A 317 21.06 -12.88 -22.86
C CYS A 317 21.63 -12.71 -21.44
N ALA A 318 20.93 -11.99 -20.57
CA ALA A 318 21.33 -11.75 -19.20
C ALA A 318 21.19 -13.01 -18.35
N ARG A 319 22.14 -13.26 -17.46
CA ARG A 319 22.07 -14.35 -16.48
C ARG A 319 21.32 -13.93 -15.23
N LYS A 320 20.94 -14.90 -14.43
CA LYS A 320 20.33 -14.63 -13.12
C LYS A 320 21.29 -13.81 -12.25
N GLY A 321 20.88 -12.61 -11.89
CA GLY A 321 21.65 -11.66 -11.10
C GLY A 321 22.23 -10.50 -11.89
N ASP A 322 22.21 -10.54 -13.22
CA ASP A 322 22.47 -9.36 -14.06
C ASP A 322 21.24 -8.45 -14.01
N LEU A 323 21.47 -7.14 -14.07
CA LEU A 323 20.42 -6.14 -14.00
C LEU A 323 20.36 -5.39 -15.33
N VAL A 324 19.15 -5.36 -15.92
CA VAL A 324 18.90 -4.74 -17.23
C VAL A 324 18.00 -3.53 -17.04
N PHE A 325 18.45 -2.38 -17.56
CA PHE A 325 17.77 -1.12 -17.40
C PHE A 325 17.47 -0.47 -18.76
N ARG A 326 16.33 0.17 -18.88
CA ARG A 326 16.13 1.18 -19.92
C ARG A 326 16.62 2.52 -19.39
N TRP A 327 17.67 3.06 -20.02
CA TRP A 327 18.29 4.32 -19.58
C TRP A 327 17.48 5.55 -19.99
N GLY A 328 16.93 5.51 -21.20
CA GLY A 328 16.05 6.54 -21.75
C GLY A 328 16.06 6.48 -23.28
N GLY A 329 14.97 6.90 -23.90
CA GLY A 329 14.86 6.86 -25.37
C GLY A 329 15.18 5.49 -25.93
N GLU A 330 16.31 5.39 -26.64
CA GLU A 330 16.82 4.21 -27.33
C GLU A 330 18.04 3.56 -26.66
N GLU A 331 18.34 4.00 -25.40
CA GLU A 331 19.52 3.57 -24.65
C GLU A 331 19.15 2.58 -23.54
N PHE A 332 20.00 1.57 -23.36
CA PHE A 332 19.87 0.52 -22.36
C PHE A 332 21.19 0.34 -21.60
N VAL A 333 21.08 -0.06 -20.34
CA VAL A 333 22.23 -0.34 -19.47
C VAL A 333 22.13 -1.75 -18.91
N LEU A 334 23.25 -2.49 -18.90
CA LEU A 334 23.38 -3.72 -18.14
C LEU A 334 24.44 -3.52 -17.07
N LEU A 335 24.06 -3.82 -15.83
CA LEU A 335 24.97 -3.93 -14.69
C LEU A 335 25.20 -5.43 -14.40
N LEU A 336 26.45 -5.84 -14.49
CA LEU A 336 26.88 -7.24 -14.43
C LEU A 336 27.73 -7.47 -13.17
N PRO A 337 27.11 -7.91 -12.05
CA PRO A 337 27.86 -8.19 -10.82
C PRO A 337 28.87 -9.31 -11.01
N ARG A 338 30.03 -9.17 -10.37
CA ARG A 338 31.12 -10.18 -10.36
C ARG A 338 31.46 -10.67 -11.78
N THR A 339 31.60 -9.74 -12.71
CA THR A 339 31.85 -10.03 -14.11
C THR A 339 33.08 -9.27 -14.59
N PRO A 340 34.19 -9.96 -14.87
CA PRO A 340 35.38 -9.32 -15.41
C PRO A 340 35.17 -8.84 -16.84
N LEU A 341 36.03 -7.92 -17.30
CA LEU A 341 35.92 -7.25 -18.60
C LEU A 341 35.78 -8.24 -19.78
N ASP A 342 36.62 -9.26 -19.84
CA ASP A 342 36.57 -10.23 -20.97
C ASP A 342 35.25 -10.97 -21.09
N THR A 343 34.66 -11.30 -19.92
CA THR A 343 33.34 -11.96 -19.87
C THR A 343 32.25 -10.95 -20.28
N ALA A 344 32.35 -9.71 -19.83
CA ALA A 344 31.41 -8.65 -20.20
C ALA A 344 31.45 -8.34 -21.71
N LEU A 345 32.67 -8.31 -22.31
CA LEU A 345 32.84 -8.15 -23.76
C LEU A 345 32.24 -9.31 -24.54
N SER A 346 32.44 -10.54 -24.07
CA SER A 346 31.85 -11.74 -24.69
C SER A 346 30.32 -11.73 -24.66
N LEU A 347 29.74 -11.28 -23.54
CA LEU A 347 28.29 -11.10 -23.41
C LEU A 347 27.79 -9.97 -24.34
N ALA A 348 28.48 -8.85 -24.37
CA ALA A 348 28.13 -7.72 -25.22
C ALA A 348 28.15 -8.11 -26.71
N GLU A 349 29.11 -8.89 -27.16
CA GLU A 349 29.16 -9.42 -28.53
C GLU A 349 28.02 -10.41 -28.80
N THR A 350 27.69 -11.27 -27.84
CA THR A 350 26.52 -12.15 -27.91
C THR A 350 25.23 -11.37 -28.08
N ILE A 351 25.04 -10.30 -27.30
CA ILE A 351 23.91 -9.40 -27.42
C ILE A 351 23.87 -8.78 -28.80
N ARG A 352 24.97 -8.17 -29.26
CA ARG A 352 25.05 -7.52 -30.58
C ARG A 352 24.64 -8.47 -31.71
N VAL A 353 25.18 -9.69 -31.70
CA VAL A 353 24.86 -10.72 -32.71
C VAL A 353 23.39 -11.17 -32.60
N SER A 354 22.88 -11.32 -31.41
CA SER A 354 21.50 -11.73 -31.18
C SER A 354 20.52 -10.66 -31.66
N VAL A 355 20.76 -9.40 -31.34
CA VAL A 355 19.94 -8.26 -31.81
C VAL A 355 19.93 -8.17 -33.35
N ALA A 356 21.09 -8.35 -34.01
CA ALA A 356 21.17 -8.31 -35.46
C ALA A 356 20.37 -9.45 -36.17
N LYS A 357 20.00 -10.50 -35.43
CA LYS A 357 19.16 -11.61 -35.93
C LYS A 357 17.67 -11.38 -35.69
N VAL A 358 17.30 -10.42 -34.83
CA VAL A 358 15.89 -10.14 -34.55
C VAL A 358 15.18 -9.73 -35.83
N SER A 359 14.03 -10.31 -36.04
CA SER A 359 13.14 -10.00 -37.16
C SER A 359 11.81 -9.47 -36.64
N ILE A 360 11.47 -8.28 -37.09
CA ILE A 360 10.17 -7.64 -36.78
C ILE A 360 9.45 -7.48 -38.11
N SER A 361 8.19 -7.90 -38.18
CA SER A 361 7.39 -7.82 -39.38
C SER A 361 7.37 -6.38 -39.94
N SER A 362 7.63 -6.25 -41.24
CA SER A 362 7.63 -4.98 -41.97
C SER A 362 8.78 -4.02 -41.61
N LEU A 363 9.80 -4.46 -40.84
CA LEU A 363 10.98 -3.67 -40.55
C LEU A 363 12.27 -4.30 -41.09
N PRO A 364 13.26 -3.50 -41.49
CA PRO A 364 14.61 -4.02 -41.75
C PRO A 364 15.22 -4.51 -40.41
N ARG A 365 16.25 -5.33 -40.50
CA ARG A 365 17.05 -5.70 -39.34
C ARG A 365 17.70 -4.45 -38.75
N PHE A 366 17.74 -4.35 -37.45
CA PHE A 366 18.39 -3.28 -36.73
C PHE A 366 19.61 -3.82 -35.97
N THR A 367 20.49 -2.93 -35.60
CA THR A 367 21.73 -3.25 -34.88
C THR A 367 21.88 -2.36 -33.67
N VAL A 368 22.82 -2.68 -32.82
CA VAL A 368 23.17 -1.90 -31.63
C VAL A 368 24.68 -1.65 -31.59
N SER A 369 25.06 -0.50 -31.06
CA SER A 369 26.43 -0.20 -30.64
C SER A 369 26.51 -0.32 -29.14
N ILE A 370 27.64 -0.86 -28.61
CA ILE A 370 27.79 -1.18 -27.20
C ILE A 370 29.15 -0.66 -26.71
N GLY A 371 29.12 0.13 -25.63
CA GLY A 371 30.28 0.45 -24.81
C GLY A 371 30.35 -0.46 -23.60
N VAL A 372 31.55 -0.91 -23.21
CA VAL A 372 31.78 -1.80 -22.07
C VAL A 372 32.91 -1.27 -21.21
N ALA A 373 32.70 -1.24 -19.90
CA ALA A 373 33.80 -1.02 -18.95
C ALA A 373 33.63 -1.90 -17.72
N HIS A 374 34.76 -2.24 -17.13
CA HIS A 374 34.85 -2.87 -15.82
C HIS A 374 35.19 -1.82 -14.78
N HIS A 375 34.60 -1.92 -13.59
CA HIS A 375 34.85 -1.05 -12.46
C HIS A 375 36.32 -1.21 -11.98
N GLU A 376 37.02 -0.10 -11.81
CA GLU A 376 38.44 -0.07 -11.46
C GLU A 376 38.65 0.64 -10.12
N GLY A 377 39.15 -0.12 -9.14
CA GLY A 377 39.61 0.45 -7.86
C GLY A 377 38.51 1.20 -7.09
N ASN A 378 38.71 2.50 -6.89
CA ASN A 378 37.80 3.36 -6.12
C ASN A 378 37.06 4.38 -7.02
N GLU A 379 36.91 4.11 -8.32
CA GLU A 379 36.16 5.01 -9.19
C GLU A 379 34.69 5.08 -8.78
N SER A 380 34.08 6.24 -8.94
CA SER A 380 32.65 6.43 -8.75
C SER A 380 31.85 5.81 -9.89
N ILE A 381 30.57 5.54 -9.65
CA ILE A 381 29.67 5.04 -10.70
C ILE A 381 29.57 6.03 -11.87
N ASP A 382 29.66 7.33 -11.61
CA ASP A 382 29.60 8.37 -12.64
C ASP A 382 30.87 8.38 -13.49
N GLU A 383 32.04 8.13 -12.92
CA GLU A 383 33.31 8.00 -13.65
C GLU A 383 33.30 6.75 -14.53
N LEU A 384 32.85 5.62 -14.00
CA LEU A 384 32.66 4.39 -14.78
C LEU A 384 31.67 4.63 -15.93
N PHE A 385 30.54 5.27 -15.64
CA PHE A 385 29.50 5.55 -16.64
C PHE A 385 30.05 6.42 -17.77
N LYS A 386 30.87 7.42 -17.47
CA LYS A 386 31.56 8.26 -18.47
C LYS A 386 32.49 7.45 -19.37
N ARG A 387 33.26 6.52 -18.80
CA ARG A 387 34.15 5.64 -19.60
C ARG A 387 33.34 4.79 -20.57
N VAL A 388 32.24 4.22 -20.11
CA VAL A 388 31.35 3.38 -20.94
C VAL A 388 30.71 4.21 -22.06
N ASP A 389 30.27 5.45 -21.77
CA ASP A 389 29.71 6.37 -22.75
C ASP A 389 30.73 6.78 -23.82
N ASP A 390 31.98 7.08 -23.41
CA ASP A 390 33.08 7.37 -24.35
C ASP A 390 33.36 6.16 -25.27
N ALA A 391 33.27 4.93 -24.75
CA ALA A 391 33.40 3.69 -25.54
C ALA A 391 32.24 3.52 -26.52
N LEU A 392 31.00 3.75 -26.08
CA LEU A 392 29.82 3.73 -26.95
C LEU A 392 29.89 4.77 -28.06
N TYR A 393 30.31 5.99 -27.72
CA TYR A 393 30.51 7.06 -28.69
C TYR A 393 31.51 6.68 -29.78
N ARG A 394 32.66 6.08 -29.41
CA ARG A 394 33.64 5.52 -30.38
C ARG A 394 33.01 4.44 -31.25
N ALA A 395 32.25 3.52 -30.65
CA ALA A 395 31.56 2.44 -31.36
C ALA A 395 30.61 3.00 -32.46
N LYS A 396 29.87 4.07 -32.13
CA LYS A 396 28.97 4.75 -33.10
C LYS A 396 29.77 5.44 -34.24
N ASN A 397 30.87 6.07 -33.92
CA ASN A 397 31.72 6.81 -34.91
C ASN A 397 32.49 5.87 -35.82
N ASP A 398 32.99 4.74 -35.31
CA ASP A 398 33.75 3.75 -36.06
C ASP A 398 32.92 2.90 -37.03
N GLY A 399 31.63 3.20 -37.18
CA GLY A 399 30.75 2.56 -38.18
C GLY A 399 29.61 1.75 -37.58
N ARG A 400 29.35 1.87 -36.26
CA ARG A 400 28.22 1.24 -35.58
C ARG A 400 28.30 -0.30 -35.55
N ASN A 401 27.23 -0.95 -35.04
CA ASN A 401 27.11 -2.41 -34.97
C ASN A 401 28.38 -3.08 -34.43
N ARG A 402 28.88 -2.63 -33.30
CA ARG A 402 30.11 -3.12 -32.66
C ARG A 402 30.12 -2.93 -31.15
N VAL A 403 31.03 -3.63 -30.53
CA VAL A 403 31.35 -3.55 -29.11
C VAL A 403 32.74 -2.91 -28.98
N LEU A 404 32.88 -1.91 -28.10
CA LEU A 404 34.17 -1.34 -27.73
C LEU A 404 34.33 -1.30 -26.21
N ALA A 405 35.53 -1.64 -25.74
CA ALA A 405 35.92 -1.42 -24.35
C ALA A 405 36.36 0.02 -24.11
N ALA A 406 36.18 0.49 -22.85
CA ALA A 406 36.67 1.77 -22.36
C ALA A 406 38.19 1.78 -22.18
#